data_81928803bf6ed465517cb25bb400f675
#
_entry.id   81928803bf6ed465517cb25bb400f675
#
_cell.length_a   1.000
_cell.length_b   1.000
_cell.length_c   1.000
_cell.angle_alpha   90.00
_cell.angle_beta   90.00
_cell.angle_gamma   90.00
#
_symmetry.space_group_name_H-M   'P 1'
#
loop_
_entity.id
_entity.type
_entity.pdbx_description
1 polymer ?
#
loop_
_entity_poly.entity_id
_entity_poly.type
_entity_poly.pdbx_seq_one_letter_code
_entity_poly.pdbx_strand_id
1 'polypeptide(L)'
;ARLGLRLEEWPCPPEQSQDADGLLVTYQGAGRQLEALGARLEQWGLSACMAIADEAHHLGVDPDEPDATAWGQTFLELTGSVRLRLGLTGTPFRADNLAFCAARRMRVRLDDGGWVEQIRPDLCVEPRDLIAAGDVRPLEFRFQDGWVEHSREGQPDRDVSPLSAEQRESWRARNLRRAIRLADSSSIGQQVLLRAQQKLNQLRER
;
A
#
# COMPACT_ATOMS: atom_id res chain seq x y z
N ALA A 1 -26.82 5.32 -8.98
CA ALA A 1 -27.06 6.33 -10.03
C ALA A 1 -25.77 6.48 -10.84
N ARG A 2 -25.83 6.35 -12.17
CA ARG A 2 -24.68 6.65 -13.05
C ARG A 2 -24.59 8.18 -13.15
N LEU A 3 -23.44 8.75 -12.81
CA LEU A 3 -23.20 10.19 -12.84
C LEU A 3 -23.13 10.76 -14.28
N GLY A 4 -23.09 9.88 -15.30
CA GLY A 4 -23.00 10.28 -16.71
C GLY A 4 -21.65 10.91 -17.09
N LEU A 5 -20.63 10.77 -16.24
CA LEU A 5 -19.30 11.32 -16.50
C LEU A 5 -18.57 10.49 -17.58
N ARG A 6 -17.95 11.20 -18.50
CA ARG A 6 -17.06 10.65 -19.51
C ARG A 6 -15.61 10.69 -19.02
N LEU A 7 -15.03 9.53 -18.77
CA LEU A 7 -13.64 9.38 -18.35
C LEU A 7 -12.83 8.79 -19.49
N GLU A 8 -11.66 9.33 -19.74
CA GLU A 8 -10.70 8.84 -20.74
C GLU A 8 -9.42 8.35 -20.06
N GLU A 9 -8.85 7.28 -20.58
CA GLU A 9 -7.59 6.74 -20.07
C GLU A 9 -6.40 7.50 -20.65
N TRP A 10 -5.52 7.98 -19.81
CA TRP A 10 -4.29 8.68 -20.21
C TRP A 10 -3.13 7.68 -20.44
N PRO A 11 -2.33 7.79 -21.55
CA PRO A 11 -2.41 8.85 -22.55
C PRO A 11 -3.50 8.62 -23.59
N CYS A 12 -4.17 9.69 -23.99
CA CYS A 12 -5.18 9.69 -25.04
C CYS A 12 -4.94 10.85 -26.03
N PRO A 13 -5.46 10.76 -27.25
CA PRO A 13 -5.42 11.85 -28.21
C PRO A 13 -6.03 13.13 -27.65
N PRO A 14 -5.51 14.32 -28.02
CA PRO A 14 -6.01 15.60 -27.52
C PRO A 14 -7.52 15.80 -27.72
N GLU A 15 -8.05 15.36 -28.84
CA GLU A 15 -9.47 15.47 -29.19
C GLU A 15 -10.35 14.71 -28.18
N GLN A 16 -9.94 13.51 -27.78
CA GLN A 16 -10.68 12.69 -26.83
C GLN A 16 -10.67 13.32 -25.42
N SER A 17 -9.53 13.85 -25.01
CA SER A 17 -9.41 14.47 -23.69
C SER A 17 -10.09 15.85 -23.60
N GLN A 18 -10.36 16.54 -24.74
CA GLN A 18 -11.08 17.83 -24.71
C GLN A 18 -12.52 17.69 -24.26
N ASP A 19 -13.18 16.61 -24.65
CA ASP A 19 -14.59 16.37 -24.34
C ASP A 19 -14.78 15.48 -23.09
N ALA A 20 -13.68 15.11 -22.40
CA ALA A 20 -13.75 14.28 -21.23
C ALA A 20 -14.03 15.11 -19.96
N ASP A 21 -14.81 14.54 -19.06
CA ASP A 21 -15.06 15.09 -17.72
C ASP A 21 -13.94 14.74 -16.73
N GLY A 22 -13.10 13.75 -17.06
CA GLY A 22 -11.97 13.32 -16.24
C GLY A 22 -10.99 12.43 -16.97
N LEU A 23 -9.77 12.32 -16.42
CA LEU A 23 -8.72 11.42 -16.89
C LEU A 23 -8.44 10.33 -15.85
N LEU A 24 -8.32 9.10 -16.32
CA LEU A 24 -7.82 7.96 -15.56
C LEU A 24 -6.32 7.81 -15.86
N VAL A 25 -5.51 7.90 -14.84
CA VAL A 25 -4.05 7.90 -14.97
C VAL A 25 -3.43 6.91 -13.98
N THR A 26 -2.53 6.05 -14.46
CA THR A 26 -1.72 5.24 -13.54
C THR A 26 -0.60 6.06 -12.92
N TYR A 27 -0.16 5.76 -11.69
CA TYR A 27 0.94 6.48 -11.05
C TYR A 27 2.24 6.42 -11.87
N GLN A 28 2.53 5.27 -12.49
CA GLN A 28 3.67 5.12 -13.40
C GLN A 28 3.51 5.96 -14.66
N GLY A 29 2.30 6.01 -15.21
CA GLY A 29 1.98 6.83 -16.39
C GLY A 29 2.15 8.31 -16.12
N ALA A 30 1.68 8.79 -14.97
CA ALA A 30 1.84 10.16 -14.52
C ALA A 30 3.32 10.55 -14.43
N GLY A 31 4.15 9.72 -13.80
CA GLY A 31 5.59 9.98 -13.67
C GLY A 31 6.34 10.00 -15.00
N ARG A 32 5.96 9.13 -15.95
CA ARG A 32 6.60 9.08 -17.28
C ARG A 32 6.22 10.24 -18.20
N GLN A 33 5.06 10.83 -17.99
CA GLN A 33 4.47 11.84 -18.88
C GLN A 33 4.08 13.10 -18.10
N LEU A 34 4.84 13.44 -17.08
CA LEU A 34 4.57 14.52 -16.14
C LEU A 34 4.29 15.84 -16.85
N GLU A 35 5.18 16.26 -17.76
CA GLU A 35 5.05 17.53 -18.51
C GLU A 35 3.80 17.56 -19.39
N ALA A 36 3.57 16.49 -20.16
CA ALA A 36 2.44 16.42 -21.09
C ALA A 36 1.09 16.37 -20.33
N LEU A 37 1.04 15.61 -19.23
CA LEU A 37 -0.13 15.56 -18.38
C LEU A 37 -0.36 16.87 -17.64
N GLY A 38 0.69 17.50 -17.12
CA GLY A 38 0.64 18.82 -16.49
C GLY A 38 0.08 19.88 -17.42
N ALA A 39 0.62 20.00 -18.63
CA ALA A 39 0.12 20.93 -19.65
C ALA A 39 -1.35 20.69 -20.00
N ARG A 40 -1.78 19.42 -19.98
CA ARG A 40 -3.20 19.07 -20.23
C ARG A 40 -4.10 19.51 -19.09
N LEU A 41 -3.70 19.26 -17.86
CA LEU A 41 -4.46 19.65 -16.67
C LEU A 41 -4.57 21.18 -16.53
N GLU A 42 -3.53 21.91 -16.89
CA GLU A 42 -3.55 23.39 -16.92
C GLU A 42 -4.62 23.93 -17.87
N GLN A 43 -4.81 23.30 -19.04
CA GLN A 43 -5.85 23.68 -19.99
C GLN A 43 -7.28 23.49 -19.42
N TRP A 44 -7.46 22.56 -18.50
CA TRP A 44 -8.75 22.35 -17.83
C TRP A 44 -9.03 23.36 -16.70
N GLY A 45 -8.01 24.07 -16.24
CA GLY A 45 -8.11 24.94 -15.07
C GLY A 45 -8.15 24.15 -13.76
N LEU A 46 -6.96 23.89 -13.24
CA LEU A 46 -6.75 23.03 -12.05
C LEU A 46 -7.57 23.42 -10.82
N SER A 47 -7.91 24.70 -10.65
CA SER A 47 -8.73 25.17 -9.53
C SER A 47 -10.17 24.63 -9.54
N ALA A 48 -10.68 24.22 -10.71
CA ALA A 48 -12.00 23.62 -10.89
C ALA A 48 -11.97 22.10 -10.87
N CYS A 49 -10.78 21.49 -10.81
CA CYS A 49 -10.60 20.04 -10.82
C CYS A 49 -10.63 19.45 -9.41
N MET A 50 -10.93 18.14 -9.36
CA MET A 50 -10.71 17.29 -8.20
C MET A 50 -9.73 16.19 -8.58
N ALA A 51 -8.72 15.96 -7.74
CA ALA A 51 -7.81 14.84 -7.88
C ALA A 51 -8.22 13.71 -6.95
N ILE A 52 -8.40 12.51 -7.51
CA ILE A 52 -8.74 11.30 -6.75
C ILE A 52 -7.56 10.35 -6.87
N ALA A 53 -6.99 9.96 -5.73
CA ALA A 53 -5.93 8.98 -5.61
C ALA A 53 -6.51 7.71 -4.99
N ASP A 54 -6.65 6.65 -5.80
CA ASP A 54 -6.99 5.32 -5.31
C ASP A 54 -5.72 4.61 -4.81
N GLU A 55 -5.84 3.76 -3.78
CA GLU A 55 -4.68 3.16 -3.09
C GLU A 55 -3.65 4.22 -2.68
N ALA A 56 -4.13 5.32 -2.10
CA ALA A 56 -3.35 6.53 -1.80
C ALA A 56 -2.13 6.29 -0.89
N HIS A 57 -2.06 5.13 -0.21
CA HIS A 57 -0.88 4.73 0.56
C HIS A 57 0.39 4.58 -0.30
N HIS A 58 0.26 4.36 -1.62
CA HIS A 58 1.42 4.32 -2.52
C HIS A 58 2.07 5.70 -2.74
N LEU A 59 1.38 6.77 -2.38
CA LEU A 59 1.81 8.15 -2.58
C LEU A 59 2.46 8.75 -1.32
N GLY A 60 3.25 7.97 -0.61
CA GLY A 60 4.07 8.48 0.49
C GLY A 60 5.17 9.40 -0.03
N VAL A 61 5.59 10.36 0.78
CA VAL A 61 6.75 11.22 0.52
C VAL A 61 7.69 11.16 1.70
N ASP A 62 8.93 10.81 1.43
CA ASP A 62 10.04 10.87 2.37
C ASP A 62 10.96 12.01 1.95
N PRO A 63 11.16 13.02 2.79
CA PRO A 63 12.08 14.13 2.49
C PRO A 63 13.53 13.67 2.32
N ASP A 64 13.92 12.59 3.00
CA ASP A 64 15.29 12.09 3.01
C ASP A 64 15.58 11.12 1.85
N GLU A 65 14.54 10.51 1.26
CA GLU A 65 14.64 9.59 0.13
C GLU A 65 13.65 9.95 -1.02
N PRO A 66 13.87 11.04 -1.74
CA PRO A 66 12.94 11.49 -2.78
C PRO A 66 12.70 10.47 -3.90
N ASP A 67 13.72 9.70 -4.28
CA ASP A 67 13.61 8.70 -5.36
C ASP A 67 12.71 7.53 -4.98
N ALA A 68 12.69 7.14 -3.70
CA ALA A 68 11.81 6.09 -3.19
C ALA A 68 10.33 6.54 -3.16
N THR A 69 10.08 7.83 -3.32
CA THR A 69 8.77 8.48 -3.19
C THR A 69 8.33 9.21 -4.46
N ALA A 70 8.91 8.85 -5.61
CA ALA A 70 8.70 9.54 -6.89
C ALA A 70 7.22 9.73 -7.26
N TRP A 71 6.35 8.75 -6.99
CA TRP A 71 4.92 8.88 -7.28
C TRP A 71 4.22 9.91 -6.40
N GLY A 72 4.59 9.98 -5.13
CA GLY A 72 4.06 11.00 -4.22
C GLY A 72 4.47 12.40 -4.64
N GLN A 73 5.73 12.59 -5.05
CA GLN A 73 6.23 13.85 -5.58
C GLN A 73 5.50 14.25 -6.87
N THR A 74 5.39 13.33 -7.84
CA THR A 74 4.63 13.54 -9.07
C THR A 74 3.18 13.95 -8.78
N PHE A 75 2.52 13.28 -7.83
CA PHE A 75 1.15 13.62 -7.44
C PHE A 75 1.05 15.04 -6.86
N LEU A 76 1.98 15.43 -5.99
CA LEU A 76 2.01 16.78 -5.41
C LEU A 76 2.25 17.84 -6.48
N GLU A 77 3.16 17.58 -7.42
CA GLU A 77 3.47 18.49 -8.51
C GLU A 77 2.26 18.71 -9.43
N LEU A 78 1.64 17.63 -9.90
CA LEU A 78 0.47 17.68 -10.76
C LEU A 78 -0.77 18.30 -10.10
N THR A 79 -0.91 18.13 -8.78
CA THR A 79 -2.12 18.53 -8.07
C THR A 79 -1.92 19.71 -7.13
N GLY A 80 -0.78 20.40 -7.21
CA GLY A 80 -0.43 21.53 -6.34
C GLY A 80 -1.50 22.63 -6.30
N SER A 81 -2.07 22.95 -7.45
CA SER A 81 -3.11 23.99 -7.61
C SER A 81 -4.54 23.44 -7.56
N VAL A 82 -4.72 22.12 -7.39
CA VAL A 82 -6.05 21.50 -7.30
C VAL A 82 -6.66 21.77 -5.93
N ARG A 83 -7.90 22.26 -5.93
CA ARG A 83 -8.58 22.68 -4.70
C ARG A 83 -8.99 21.49 -3.80
N LEU A 84 -9.37 20.38 -4.40
CA LEU A 84 -9.84 19.19 -3.68
C LEU A 84 -9.03 17.97 -4.08
N ARG A 85 -8.41 17.33 -3.09
CA ARG A 85 -7.70 16.06 -3.24
C ARG A 85 -8.37 15.03 -2.36
N LEU A 86 -8.77 13.92 -2.97
CA LEU A 86 -9.38 12.78 -2.28
C LEU A 86 -8.43 11.59 -2.34
N GLY A 87 -7.97 11.10 -1.21
CA GLY A 87 -7.20 9.87 -1.08
C GLY A 87 -8.09 8.74 -0.57
N LEU A 88 -8.14 7.63 -1.29
CA LEU A 88 -8.87 6.43 -0.92
C LEU A 88 -7.87 5.33 -0.61
N THR A 89 -8.01 4.66 0.52
CA THR A 89 -7.16 3.52 0.87
C THR A 89 -7.77 2.67 1.99
N GLY A 90 -7.62 1.37 1.90
CA GLY A 90 -7.91 0.44 3.00
C GLY A 90 -6.74 0.28 3.98
N THR A 91 -5.54 0.72 3.61
CA THR A 91 -4.30 0.59 4.40
C THR A 91 -3.56 1.93 4.40
N PRO A 92 -3.85 2.85 5.33
CA PRO A 92 -3.38 4.24 5.27
C PRO A 92 -1.85 4.41 5.39
N PHE A 93 -1.15 3.37 5.81
CA PHE A 93 0.31 3.38 5.96
C PHE A 93 0.99 2.36 5.05
N ARG A 94 2.10 2.77 4.46
CA ARG A 94 3.03 1.87 3.76
C ARG A 94 3.82 1.02 4.77
N ALA A 95 4.51 0.01 4.27
CA ALA A 95 5.41 -0.83 5.07
C ALA A 95 6.59 -0.05 5.70
N ASP A 96 6.93 1.09 5.13
CA ASP A 96 7.94 2.05 5.60
C ASP A 96 7.37 3.13 6.54
N ASN A 97 6.10 3.01 6.94
CA ASN A 97 5.34 3.98 7.74
C ASN A 97 5.11 5.34 7.06
N LEU A 98 5.38 5.47 5.77
CA LEU A 98 5.04 6.67 5.03
C LEU A 98 3.53 6.71 4.77
N ALA A 99 2.96 7.89 4.97
CA ALA A 99 1.56 8.14 4.75
C ALA A 99 1.31 8.86 3.42
N PHE A 100 0.08 8.85 2.96
CA PHE A 100 -0.36 9.63 1.81
C PHE A 100 0.13 11.09 1.90
N CYS A 101 0.82 11.56 0.86
CA CYS A 101 1.51 12.85 0.85
C CYS A 101 0.59 14.06 1.07
N ALA A 102 -0.69 13.95 0.69
CA ALA A 102 -1.69 15.01 0.88
C ALA A 102 -2.60 14.78 2.10
N ALA A 103 -2.33 13.76 2.93
CA ALA A 103 -3.12 13.48 4.13
C ALA A 103 -2.96 14.58 5.18
N ARG A 104 -4.03 14.87 5.88
CA ARG A 104 -3.97 15.71 7.09
C ARG A 104 -3.30 14.93 8.20
N ARG A 105 -2.30 15.53 8.83
CA ARG A 105 -1.56 14.94 9.94
C ARG A 105 -1.85 15.69 11.23
N MET A 106 -1.86 14.96 12.33
CA MET A 106 -2.00 15.51 13.67
C MET A 106 -0.96 14.89 14.61
N ARG A 107 -0.42 15.67 15.53
CA ARG A 107 0.44 15.16 16.59
C ARG A 107 -0.42 14.74 17.77
N VAL A 108 -0.23 13.52 18.21
CA VAL A 108 -0.92 12.93 19.36
C VAL A 108 0.12 12.61 20.42
N ARG A 109 -0.17 13.00 21.67
CA ARG A 109 0.68 12.66 22.81
C ARG A 109 0.38 11.23 23.24
N LEU A 110 1.41 10.44 23.43
CA LEU A 110 1.32 9.09 23.97
C LEU A 110 1.32 9.12 25.50
N ASP A 111 0.84 8.04 26.12
CA ASP A 111 0.79 7.91 27.59
C ASP A 111 2.18 7.92 28.24
N ASP A 112 3.21 7.51 27.52
CA ASP A 112 4.62 7.57 27.93
C ASP A 112 5.24 8.98 27.84
N GLY A 113 4.45 9.97 27.42
CA GLY A 113 4.88 11.36 27.22
C GLY A 113 5.51 11.66 25.87
N GLY A 114 5.69 10.65 25.00
CA GLY A 114 6.14 10.80 23.64
C GLY A 114 5.09 11.45 22.72
N TRP A 115 5.50 11.77 21.50
CA TRP A 115 4.61 12.28 20.47
C TRP A 115 4.66 11.36 19.26
N VAL A 116 3.49 11.13 18.66
CA VAL A 116 3.37 10.39 17.40
C VAL A 116 2.59 11.22 16.40
N GLU A 117 2.99 11.16 15.14
CA GLU A 117 2.22 11.72 14.03
C GLU A 117 1.20 10.72 13.55
N GLN A 118 -0.07 11.12 13.49
CA GLN A 118 -1.16 10.29 13.01
C GLN A 118 -1.84 10.95 11.80
N ILE A 119 -2.34 10.12 10.89
CA ILE A 119 -3.23 10.60 9.83
C ILE A 119 -4.60 10.86 10.45
N ARG A 120 -5.18 12.01 10.10
CA ARG A 120 -6.57 12.33 10.40
C ARG A 120 -7.42 12.07 9.16
N PRO A 121 -8.16 10.94 9.09
CA PRO A 121 -9.09 10.70 8.01
C PRO A 121 -10.28 11.66 8.11
N ASP A 122 -10.82 12.08 6.97
CA ASP A 122 -12.08 12.83 6.93
C ASP A 122 -13.27 11.87 7.05
N LEU A 123 -13.13 10.64 6.54
CA LEU A 123 -14.07 9.53 6.69
C LEU A 123 -13.30 8.24 6.97
N CYS A 124 -13.75 7.50 7.97
CA CYS A 124 -13.23 6.17 8.27
C CYS A 124 -14.41 5.21 8.45
N VAL A 125 -14.33 4.07 7.78
CA VAL A 125 -15.28 2.96 7.97
C VAL A 125 -14.50 1.80 8.59
N GLU A 126 -14.93 1.36 9.76
CA GLU A 126 -14.25 0.30 10.47
C GLU A 126 -14.44 -1.06 9.77
N PRO A 127 -13.39 -1.88 9.64
CA PRO A 127 -13.50 -3.20 9.02
C PRO A 127 -14.59 -4.08 9.62
N ARG A 128 -14.81 -4.00 10.93
CA ARG A 128 -15.88 -4.74 11.64
C ARG A 128 -17.26 -4.41 11.12
N ASP A 129 -17.50 -3.14 10.77
CA ASP A 129 -18.80 -2.68 10.30
C ASP A 129 -19.06 -3.17 8.87
N LEU A 130 -18.02 -3.19 8.03
CA LEU A 130 -18.06 -3.76 6.67
C LEU A 130 -18.28 -5.29 6.70
N ILE A 131 -17.64 -5.98 7.65
CA ILE A 131 -17.84 -7.42 7.84
C ILE A 131 -19.27 -7.70 8.31
N ALA A 132 -19.78 -6.91 9.26
CA ALA A 132 -21.15 -7.05 9.76
C ALA A 132 -22.20 -6.77 8.67
N ALA A 133 -21.93 -5.84 7.75
CA ALA A 133 -22.78 -5.55 6.60
C ALA A 133 -22.69 -6.61 5.49
N GLY A 134 -21.68 -7.50 5.53
CA GLY A 134 -21.45 -8.49 4.48
C GLY A 134 -20.71 -7.95 3.25
N ASP A 135 -20.21 -6.71 3.29
CA ASP A 135 -19.50 -6.08 2.19
C ASP A 135 -18.07 -6.60 2.05
N VAL A 136 -17.48 -7.05 3.15
CA VAL A 136 -16.13 -7.61 3.22
C VAL A 136 -16.14 -8.95 3.94
N ARG A 137 -15.37 -9.91 3.45
CA ARG A 137 -15.22 -11.22 4.10
C ARG A 137 -14.42 -11.07 5.41
N PRO A 138 -14.81 -11.80 6.46
CA PRO A 138 -13.99 -11.86 7.67
C PRO A 138 -12.62 -12.48 7.37
N LEU A 139 -11.58 -11.90 7.96
CA LEU A 139 -10.22 -12.44 7.90
C LEU A 139 -9.98 -13.32 9.13
N GLU A 140 -9.60 -14.56 8.91
CA GLU A 140 -9.15 -15.47 9.96
C GLU A 140 -7.62 -15.55 9.89
N PHE A 141 -6.94 -14.99 10.90
CA PHE A 141 -5.49 -15.10 11.03
C PHE A 141 -5.14 -16.38 11.77
N ARG A 142 -4.31 -17.21 11.17
CA ARG A 142 -3.73 -18.39 11.80
C ARG A 142 -2.23 -18.23 11.87
N PHE A 143 -1.73 -18.12 13.08
CA PHE A 143 -0.30 -18.07 13.33
C PHE A 143 0.23 -19.48 13.44
N GLN A 144 1.32 -19.74 12.74
CA GLN A 144 2.10 -20.93 12.89
C GLN A 144 3.38 -20.57 13.60
N ASP A 145 3.55 -21.09 14.79
CA ASP A 145 4.81 -21.02 15.52
C ASP A 145 5.63 -22.27 15.30
N GLY A 146 6.94 -22.20 15.53
CA GLY A 146 7.86 -23.29 15.36
C GLY A 146 9.31 -22.84 15.39
N TRP A 147 10.20 -23.76 15.08
CA TRP A 147 11.62 -23.54 15.03
C TRP A 147 12.13 -23.71 13.61
N VAL A 148 13.04 -22.85 13.19
CA VAL A 148 13.76 -22.97 11.92
C VAL A 148 15.19 -23.33 12.21
N GLU A 149 15.61 -24.45 11.64
CA GLU A 149 16.98 -24.89 11.64
C GLU A 149 17.64 -24.44 10.33
N HIS A 150 18.71 -23.67 10.45
CA HIS A 150 19.47 -23.16 9.31
C HIS A 150 20.93 -23.59 9.42
N SER A 151 21.42 -24.31 8.41
CA SER A 151 22.82 -24.64 8.26
C SER A 151 23.44 -23.90 7.07
N ARG A 152 24.68 -23.44 7.20
CA ARG A 152 25.45 -22.95 6.05
C ARG A 152 26.18 -24.13 5.42
N GLU A 153 26.17 -24.18 4.10
CA GLU A 153 26.93 -25.16 3.35
C GLU A 153 28.41 -25.11 3.76
N GLY A 154 28.96 -26.26 4.22
CA GLY A 154 30.33 -26.38 4.69
C GLY A 154 30.60 -26.01 6.15
N GLN A 155 29.58 -25.67 6.95
CA GLN A 155 29.75 -25.45 8.40
C GLN A 155 28.97 -26.51 9.21
N PRO A 156 29.57 -27.10 10.25
CA PRO A 156 28.92 -28.10 11.10
C PRO A 156 27.87 -27.51 12.05
N ASP A 157 27.92 -26.21 12.30
CA ASP A 157 27.05 -25.54 13.24
C ASP A 157 25.68 -25.27 12.63
N ARG A 158 24.64 -25.71 13.31
CA ARG A 158 23.24 -25.47 12.98
C ARG A 158 22.70 -24.35 13.84
N ASP A 159 22.27 -23.27 13.22
CA ASP A 159 21.56 -22.18 13.91
C ASP A 159 20.08 -22.53 13.99
N VAL A 160 19.54 -22.55 15.21
CA VAL A 160 18.10 -22.78 15.48
C VAL A 160 17.49 -21.48 15.96
N SER A 161 16.44 -21.04 15.31
CA SER A 161 15.74 -19.81 15.67
C SER A 161 14.22 -20.00 15.69
N PRO A 162 13.49 -19.45 16.67
CA PRO A 162 12.04 -19.49 16.68
C PRO A 162 11.50 -18.63 15.52
N LEU A 163 10.39 -19.06 14.94
CA LEU A 163 9.66 -18.29 13.91
C LEU A 163 9.12 -16.97 14.48
N SER A 164 8.73 -16.99 15.76
CA SER A 164 8.22 -15.85 16.52
C SER A 164 9.32 -14.98 17.14
N ALA A 165 10.49 -14.83 16.49
CA ALA A 165 11.58 -14.02 17.02
C ALA A 165 11.08 -12.59 17.34
N GLU A 166 11.07 -12.25 18.63
CA GLU A 166 10.56 -10.97 19.17
C GLU A 166 11.38 -9.75 18.69
N GLN A 167 12.64 -9.97 18.31
CA GLN A 167 13.51 -8.91 17.82
C GLN A 167 13.52 -8.88 16.28
N ARG A 168 12.64 -8.07 15.70
CA ARG A 168 12.53 -7.91 14.24
C ARG A 168 13.81 -7.40 13.55
N GLU A 169 14.72 -6.77 14.28
CA GLU A 169 15.94 -6.15 13.75
C GLU A 169 17.21 -6.98 13.95
N SER A 170 17.13 -8.09 14.67
CA SER A 170 18.30 -8.96 14.86
C SER A 170 18.78 -9.57 13.53
N TRP A 171 20.08 -9.82 13.42
CA TRP A 171 20.67 -10.53 12.29
C TRP A 171 19.98 -11.88 12.02
N ARG A 172 19.58 -12.59 13.09
CA ARG A 172 18.82 -13.85 13.02
C ARG A 172 17.45 -13.67 12.36
N ALA A 173 16.72 -12.64 12.73
CA ALA A 173 15.39 -12.35 12.14
C ALA A 173 15.51 -11.95 10.65
N ARG A 174 16.59 -11.26 10.25
CA ARG A 174 16.86 -10.95 8.84
C ARG A 174 17.20 -12.19 8.02
N ASN A 175 18.01 -13.08 8.57
CA ASN A 175 18.37 -14.33 7.91
C ASN A 175 17.17 -15.28 7.80
N LEU A 176 16.32 -15.35 8.82
CA LEU A 176 15.08 -16.11 8.79
C LEU A 176 14.15 -15.59 7.69
N ARG A 177 13.94 -14.28 7.58
CA ARG A 177 13.16 -13.67 6.49
C ARG A 177 13.76 -13.95 5.12
N ARG A 178 15.09 -13.92 5.02
CA ARG A 178 15.80 -14.26 3.79
C ARG A 178 15.63 -15.73 3.42
N ALA A 179 15.74 -16.64 4.39
CA ALA A 179 15.51 -18.07 4.20
C ALA A 179 14.06 -18.34 3.74
N ILE A 180 13.06 -17.69 4.32
CA ILE A 180 11.65 -17.80 3.92
C ILE A 180 11.44 -17.24 2.50
N ARG A 181 12.07 -16.12 2.15
CA ARG A 181 11.95 -15.52 0.79
C ARG A 181 12.66 -16.30 -0.30
N LEU A 182 13.77 -16.96 0.02
CA LEU A 182 14.53 -17.77 -0.93
C LEU A 182 13.96 -19.17 -1.11
N ALA A 183 12.85 -19.44 -0.48
CA ALA A 183 12.37 -20.77 -0.20
C ALA A 183 11.24 -21.26 -1.09
N ASP A 184 11.33 -21.08 -2.40
CA ASP A 184 10.50 -21.85 -3.33
C ASP A 184 10.68 -23.37 -3.13
N SER A 185 11.77 -23.79 -2.50
CA SER A 185 12.09 -25.18 -2.19
C SER A 185 12.24 -25.49 -0.70
N SER A 186 12.00 -24.53 0.23
CA SER A 186 12.16 -24.81 1.65
C SER A 186 10.99 -25.60 2.22
N SER A 187 11.33 -26.48 3.16
CA SER A 187 10.33 -27.27 3.91
C SER A 187 9.29 -26.39 4.64
N ILE A 188 9.63 -25.16 5.00
CA ILE A 188 8.73 -24.21 5.68
C ILE A 188 7.68 -23.69 4.72
N GLY A 189 8.09 -23.18 3.54
CA GLY A 189 7.17 -22.70 2.51
C GLY A 189 6.21 -23.80 2.08
N GLN A 190 6.70 -25.01 1.85
CA GLN A 190 5.87 -26.17 1.52
C GLN A 190 4.88 -26.52 2.63
N GLN A 191 5.30 -26.52 3.90
CA GLN A 191 4.40 -26.79 5.03
C GLN A 191 3.30 -25.73 5.17
N VAL A 192 3.62 -24.46 5.00
CA VAL A 192 2.63 -23.35 5.03
C VAL A 192 1.61 -23.54 3.91
N LEU A 193 2.08 -23.81 2.68
CA LEU A 193 1.21 -24.03 1.52
C LEU A 193 0.31 -25.26 1.69
N LEU A 194 0.87 -26.39 2.17
CA LEU A 194 0.09 -27.61 2.44
C LEU A 194 -1.01 -27.36 3.48
N ARG A 195 -0.71 -26.65 4.55
CA ARG A 195 -1.72 -26.31 5.57
C ARG A 195 -2.78 -25.34 5.05
N ALA A 196 -2.39 -24.37 4.24
CA ALA A 196 -3.33 -23.48 3.60
C ALA A 196 -4.27 -24.25 2.65
N GLN A 197 -3.72 -25.19 1.87
CA GLN A 197 -4.50 -26.06 0.98
C GLN A 197 -5.45 -26.98 1.73
N GLN A 198 -5.00 -27.59 2.82
CA GLN A 198 -5.85 -28.42 3.68
C GLN A 198 -7.02 -27.61 4.25
N LYS A 199 -6.74 -26.39 4.73
CA LYS A 199 -7.78 -25.51 5.26
C LYS A 199 -8.78 -25.08 4.18
N LEU A 200 -8.29 -24.76 2.99
CA LEU A 200 -9.15 -24.43 1.86
C LEU A 200 -10.10 -25.58 1.50
N ASN A 201 -9.58 -26.81 1.46
CA ASN A 201 -10.38 -27.99 1.18
C ASN A 201 -11.47 -28.20 2.25
N GLN A 202 -11.13 -28.08 3.55
CA GLN A 202 -12.11 -28.14 4.63
C GLN A 202 -13.22 -27.10 4.54
N LEU A 203 -12.90 -25.91 4.02
CA LEU A 203 -13.90 -24.84 3.84
C LEU A 203 -14.80 -25.08 2.62
N ARG A 204 -14.31 -25.80 1.62
CA ARG A 204 -15.09 -26.15 0.41
C ARG A 204 -16.05 -27.33 0.63
N GLU A 205 -15.76 -28.17 1.63
CA GLU A 205 -16.58 -29.33 2.00
C GLU A 205 -17.72 -28.99 2.96
N ARG A 206 -17.80 -27.75 3.44
CA ARG A 206 -18.89 -27.20 4.27
C ARG A 206 -19.91 -26.45 3.43
#